data_1aa30b127f8d6050ea7eec097bc6d7f6
#
_entry.id   1aa30b127f8d6050ea7eec097bc6d7f6
#
_cell.length_a   1.000
_cell.length_b   1.000
_cell.length_c   1.000
_cell.angle_alpha   90.00
_cell.angle_beta   90.00
_cell.angle_gamma   90.00
#
_symmetry.space_group_name_H-M   'P 1'
#
loop_
_entity.id
_entity.type
_entity.pdbx_description
1 polymer ?
#
loop_
_entity_poly.entity_id
_entity_poly.type
_entity_poly.pdbx_seq_one_letter_code
_entity_poly.pdbx_strand_id
1 'polypeptide(L)'
;MLRAIADTIQVSKLRWRLQDASLAPITLPEAFYLATRGGGAFFGKVGAFESGFEFDALVLDDTMLPCPFDLSPLERLTRVVYLADDRAVTHKYVSGRKLM
;
A
#
# COMPACT_ATOMS: atom_id res chain seq x y z
N MET A 1 -2.96 -5.69 -5.80
CA MET A 1 -2.03 -5.30 -4.71
C MET A 1 -2.71 -4.57 -3.56
N LEU A 2 -3.55 -3.57 -3.83
CA LEU A 2 -4.28 -2.87 -2.76
C LEU A 2 -5.13 -3.83 -1.92
N ARG A 3 -5.83 -4.75 -2.58
CA ARG A 3 -6.63 -5.76 -1.90
C ARG A 3 -5.78 -6.67 -1.01
N ALA A 4 -4.59 -7.05 -1.50
CA ALA A 4 -3.68 -7.89 -0.73
C ALA A 4 -3.20 -7.21 0.55
N ILE A 5 -2.98 -5.90 0.52
CA ILE A 5 -2.62 -5.13 1.71
C ILE A 5 -3.75 -5.19 2.75
N ALA A 6 -4.98 -4.92 2.32
CA ALA A 6 -6.15 -4.97 3.20
C ALA A 6 -6.36 -6.39 3.77
N ASP A 7 -6.25 -7.40 2.92
CA ASP A 7 -6.43 -8.80 3.34
C ASP A 7 -5.36 -9.23 4.36
N THR A 8 -4.12 -8.81 4.18
CA THR A 8 -3.04 -9.08 5.12
C THR A 8 -3.37 -8.54 6.51
N ILE A 9 -3.87 -7.31 6.59
CA ILE A 9 -4.25 -6.70 7.86
C ILE A 9 -5.41 -7.45 8.48
N GLN A 10 -6.44 -7.76 7.71
CA GLN A 10 -7.63 -8.46 8.21
C GLN A 10 -7.30 -9.87 8.72
N VAL A 11 -6.48 -10.61 7.98
CA VAL A 11 -6.04 -11.95 8.40
C VAL A 11 -5.22 -11.87 9.69
N SER A 12 -4.35 -10.86 9.83
CA SER A 12 -3.57 -10.68 11.05
C SER A 12 -4.46 -10.40 12.27
N LYS A 13 -5.55 -9.67 12.09
CA LYS A 13 -6.52 -9.41 13.15
C LYS A 13 -7.27 -10.68 13.56
N LEU A 14 -7.65 -11.51 12.60
CA LEU A 14 -8.28 -12.79 12.88
C LEU A 14 -7.34 -13.72 13.64
N ARG A 15 -6.09 -13.81 13.23
CA ARG A 15 -5.08 -14.61 13.91
C ARG A 15 -4.88 -14.16 15.36
N TRP A 16 -4.82 -12.85 15.57
CA TRP A 16 -4.69 -12.26 16.90
C TRP A 16 -5.85 -12.65 17.81
N ARG A 17 -7.07 -12.57 17.29
CA ARG A 17 -8.27 -12.85 18.11
C ARG A 17 -8.56 -14.34 18.29
N LEU A 18 -8.26 -15.16 17.30
CA LEU A 18 -8.70 -16.55 17.26
C LEU A 18 -7.61 -17.55 17.62
N GLN A 19 -6.35 -17.22 17.43
CA GLN A 19 -5.24 -18.16 17.63
C GLN A 19 -4.28 -17.73 18.74
N ASP A 20 -3.77 -16.51 18.70
CA ASP A 20 -2.72 -16.06 19.61
C ASP A 20 -2.88 -14.58 19.93
N ALA A 21 -3.42 -14.27 21.09
CA ALA A 21 -3.65 -12.90 21.55
C ALA A 21 -2.35 -12.16 21.90
N SER A 22 -1.21 -12.85 21.99
CA SER A 22 0.09 -12.21 22.21
C SER A 22 0.65 -11.56 20.95
N LEU A 23 0.12 -11.90 19.77
CA LEU A 23 0.55 -11.36 18.48
C LEU A 23 -0.31 -10.15 18.14
N ALA A 24 0.29 -8.96 18.15
CA ALA A 24 -0.41 -7.75 17.72
C ALA A 24 -0.76 -7.84 16.22
N PRO A 25 -1.92 -7.30 15.79
CA PRO A 25 -2.22 -7.23 14.36
C PRO A 25 -1.25 -6.30 13.63
N ILE A 26 -1.04 -6.60 12.35
CA ILE A 26 -0.19 -5.79 11.50
C ILE A 26 -0.87 -4.44 11.21
N THR A 27 -0.09 -3.37 11.20
CA THR A 27 -0.60 -2.01 10.88
C THR A 27 -0.58 -1.76 9.38
N LEU A 28 -1.28 -0.71 8.93
CA LEU A 28 -1.23 -0.32 7.52
C LEU A 28 0.18 0.03 7.04
N PRO A 29 0.98 0.84 7.76
CA PRO A 29 2.36 1.11 7.34
C PRO A 29 3.21 -0.15 7.20
N GLU A 30 3.06 -1.11 8.11
CA GLU A 30 3.79 -2.37 8.03
C GLU A 30 3.37 -3.20 6.82
N ALA A 31 2.07 -3.33 6.56
CA ALA A 31 1.56 -4.06 5.40
C ALA A 31 1.97 -3.38 4.10
N PHE A 32 1.95 -2.06 4.07
CA PHE A 32 2.38 -1.29 2.91
C PHE A 32 3.89 -1.45 2.65
N TYR A 33 4.69 -1.48 3.71
CA TYR A 33 6.12 -1.78 3.60
C TYR A 33 6.37 -3.15 2.98
N LEU A 34 5.63 -4.17 3.40
CA LEU A 34 5.74 -5.51 2.83
C LEU A 34 5.39 -5.53 1.34
N ALA A 35 4.41 -4.74 0.93
CA ALA A 35 3.97 -4.66 -0.45
C ALA A 35 4.92 -3.85 -1.35
N THR A 36 5.79 -3.04 -0.78
CA THR A 36 6.68 -2.15 -1.52
C THR A 36 8.15 -2.51 -1.28
N ARG A 37 8.80 -1.88 -0.32
CA ARG A 37 10.25 -2.04 -0.10
C ARG A 37 10.61 -3.45 0.36
N GLY A 38 9.87 -4.00 1.31
CA GLY A 38 10.17 -5.33 1.87
C GLY A 38 10.04 -6.42 0.81
N GLY A 39 8.93 -6.45 0.08
CA GLY A 39 8.72 -7.40 -1.00
C GLY A 39 9.62 -7.12 -2.20
N GLY A 40 9.88 -5.84 -2.47
CA GLY A 40 10.73 -5.41 -3.58
C GLY A 40 12.20 -5.84 -3.42
N ALA A 41 12.66 -6.03 -2.19
CA ALA A 41 14.05 -6.42 -1.92
C ALA A 41 14.43 -7.74 -2.61
N PHE A 42 13.48 -8.61 -2.87
CA PHE A 42 13.70 -9.83 -3.64
C PHE A 42 14.18 -9.55 -5.07
N PHE A 43 13.73 -8.45 -5.66
CA PHE A 43 14.05 -8.06 -7.04
C PHE A 43 15.21 -7.08 -7.13
N GLY A 44 15.81 -6.67 -6.02
CA GLY A 44 16.92 -5.73 -5.99
C GLY A 44 16.52 -4.37 -5.37
N LYS A 45 16.97 -3.28 -5.98
CA LYS A 45 16.72 -1.93 -5.46
C LYS A 45 15.45 -1.35 -6.06
N VAL A 46 14.31 -1.87 -5.63
CA VAL A 46 12.98 -1.42 -6.04
C VAL A 46 12.07 -1.28 -4.82
N GLY A 47 10.97 -0.58 -4.97
CA GLY A 47 9.95 -0.45 -3.93
C GLY A 47 10.16 0.71 -2.96
N ALA A 48 11.11 1.60 -3.22
CA ALA A 48 11.32 2.81 -2.42
C ALA A 48 11.80 3.96 -3.29
N PHE A 49 11.56 5.19 -2.85
CA PHE A 49 12.05 6.40 -3.51
C PHE A 49 13.35 6.84 -2.86
N GLU A 50 14.42 6.12 -3.18
CA GLU A 50 15.75 6.39 -2.63
C GLU A 50 16.79 6.46 -3.74
N SER A 51 17.90 7.17 -3.47
CA SER A 51 19.00 7.23 -4.40
C SER A 51 19.54 5.83 -4.70
N GLY A 52 19.73 5.52 -5.98
CA GLY A 52 20.18 4.19 -6.43
C GLY A 52 19.09 3.17 -6.63
N PHE A 53 17.83 3.50 -6.28
CA PHE A 53 16.68 2.62 -6.53
C PHE A 53 16.06 2.92 -7.88
N GLU A 54 15.47 1.89 -8.49
CA GLU A 54 14.67 2.06 -9.69
C GLU A 54 13.42 2.91 -9.37
N PHE A 55 13.06 3.78 -10.30
CA PHE A 55 11.85 4.59 -10.15
C PHE A 55 10.64 3.78 -10.63
N ASP A 56 10.07 3.02 -9.71
CA ASP A 56 8.82 2.29 -9.90
C ASP A 56 7.76 2.98 -9.06
N ALA A 57 6.76 3.56 -9.69
CA ALA A 57 5.78 4.39 -8.98
C ALA A 57 4.39 4.27 -9.57
N LEU A 58 3.42 4.46 -8.70
CA LEU A 58 2.01 4.61 -9.07
C LEU A 58 1.52 5.98 -8.63
N VAL A 59 0.71 6.61 -9.46
CA VAL A 59 -0.05 7.79 -9.06
C VAL A 59 -1.47 7.33 -8.78
N LEU A 60 -1.93 7.58 -7.56
CA LEU A 60 -3.26 7.21 -7.10
C LEU A 60 -4.14 8.45 -7.03
N ASP A 61 -5.34 8.33 -7.56
CA ASP A 61 -6.36 9.39 -7.54
C ASP A 61 -7.48 8.95 -6.60
N ASP A 62 -7.68 9.70 -5.53
CA ASP A 62 -8.72 9.41 -4.53
C ASP A 62 -9.95 10.33 -4.66
N THR A 63 -10.11 11.02 -5.77
CA THR A 63 -11.26 11.92 -5.97
C THR A 63 -12.60 11.19 -5.96
N MET A 64 -12.61 9.89 -6.29
CA MET A 64 -13.82 9.07 -6.19
C MET A 64 -14.21 8.75 -4.74
N LEU A 65 -13.37 9.10 -3.78
CA LEU A 65 -13.61 8.89 -2.34
C LEU A 65 -13.73 10.26 -1.64
N PRO A 66 -14.78 11.04 -1.91
CA PRO A 66 -14.89 12.39 -1.36
C PRO A 66 -14.94 12.36 0.17
N CYS A 67 -14.28 13.34 0.79
CA CYS A 67 -14.28 13.51 2.23
C CYS A 67 -14.38 15.00 2.54
N PRO A 68 -15.28 15.39 3.46
CA PRO A 68 -15.43 16.82 3.82
C PRO A 68 -14.31 17.34 4.72
N PHE A 69 -13.39 16.47 5.16
CA PHE A 69 -12.29 16.82 6.05
C PHE A 69 -10.95 16.74 5.32
N ASP A 70 -9.99 17.54 5.75
CA ASP A 70 -8.62 17.39 5.31
C ASP A 70 -8.02 16.12 5.95
N LEU A 71 -7.45 15.27 5.12
CA LEU A 71 -6.87 14.00 5.55
C LEU A 71 -5.35 14.04 5.41
N SER A 72 -4.65 13.40 6.35
CA SER A 72 -3.21 13.19 6.23
C SER A 72 -2.92 12.23 5.07
N PRO A 73 -1.69 12.22 4.52
CA PRO A 73 -1.33 11.25 3.49
C PRO A 73 -1.57 9.78 3.91
N LEU A 74 -1.32 9.44 5.17
CA LEU A 74 -1.57 8.09 5.68
C LEU A 74 -3.07 7.77 5.70
N GLU A 75 -3.90 8.71 6.12
CA GLU A 75 -5.36 8.52 6.11
C GLU A 75 -5.90 8.37 4.68
N ARG A 76 -5.37 9.14 3.74
CA ARG A 76 -5.75 9.02 2.32
C ARG A 76 -5.36 7.65 1.77
N LEU A 77 -4.14 7.19 2.06
CA LEU A 77 -3.68 5.87 1.65
C LEU A 77 -4.55 4.76 2.26
N THR A 78 -4.90 4.88 3.53
CA THR A 78 -5.78 3.93 4.22
C THR A 78 -7.13 3.80 3.50
N ARG A 79 -7.72 4.93 3.14
CA ARG A 79 -9.00 4.93 2.42
C ARG A 79 -8.87 4.29 1.03
N VAL A 80 -7.81 4.59 0.31
CA VAL A 80 -7.57 4.00 -1.01
C VAL A 80 -7.40 2.48 -0.89
N VAL A 81 -6.63 2.01 0.09
CA VAL A 81 -6.41 0.57 0.30
C VAL A 81 -7.72 -0.17 0.58
N TYR A 82 -8.58 0.38 1.41
CA TYR A 82 -9.81 -0.31 1.83
C TYR A 82 -10.99 -0.08 0.92
N LEU A 83 -11.08 1.06 0.25
CA LEU A 83 -12.30 1.47 -0.45
C LEU A 83 -12.15 1.58 -1.96
N ALA A 84 -10.95 1.80 -2.47
CA ALA A 84 -10.72 1.95 -3.90
C ALA A 84 -10.35 0.63 -4.56
N ASP A 85 -10.25 0.66 -5.88
CA ASP A 85 -9.78 -0.45 -6.70
C ASP A 85 -8.73 0.05 -7.69
N ASP A 86 -8.40 -0.75 -8.69
CA ASP A 86 -7.38 -0.43 -9.68
C ASP A 86 -7.70 0.80 -10.54
N ARG A 87 -8.95 1.25 -10.56
CA ARG A 87 -9.35 2.49 -11.25
C ARG A 87 -8.75 3.72 -10.60
N ALA A 88 -8.32 3.62 -9.33
CA ALA A 88 -7.61 4.71 -8.66
C ALA A 88 -6.19 4.92 -9.19
N VAL A 89 -5.62 3.95 -9.90
CA VAL A 89 -4.29 4.07 -10.49
C VAL A 89 -4.40 4.83 -11.81
N THR A 90 -3.93 6.09 -11.82
CA THR A 90 -4.00 6.93 -13.02
C THR A 90 -2.72 6.90 -13.85
N HIS A 91 -1.57 6.72 -13.20
CA HIS A 91 -0.27 6.68 -13.87
C HIS A 91 0.58 5.58 -13.25
N LYS A 92 1.39 4.94 -14.10
CA LYS A 92 2.29 3.87 -13.69
C LYS A 92 3.66 4.10 -14.34
N TYR A 93 4.70 4.03 -13.53
CA TYR A 93 6.09 4.16 -13.96
C TYR A 93 6.86 2.91 -13.58
N VAL A 94 7.66 2.41 -14.52
CA VAL A 94 8.59 1.29 -14.28
C VAL A 94 9.96 1.71 -14.77
N SER A 95 10.96 1.68 -13.92
CA SER A 95 12.32 2.12 -14.20
C SER A 95 12.36 3.53 -14.80
N GLY A 96 11.53 4.42 -14.27
CA GLY A 96 11.41 5.81 -14.75
C GLY A 96 10.59 5.98 -16.02
N ARG A 97 10.09 4.90 -16.61
CA ARG A 97 9.33 4.92 -17.85
C ARG A 97 7.84 4.92 -17.58
N LYS A 98 7.14 5.91 -18.08
CA LYS A 98 5.69 6.00 -17.93
C LYS A 98 5.00 4.95 -18.81
N LEU A 99 4.19 4.07 -18.22
CA LEU A 99 3.45 3.03 -18.92
C LEU A 99 1.99 3.40 -19.18
N MET A 100 1.40 4.26 -18.35
CA MET A 100 0.03 4.72 -18.57
C MET A 100 -0.25 6.06 -17.93
#